data_ef7b05ba37f437d0e2545bb88322931e
#
_entry.id   ef7b05ba37f437d0e2545bb88322931e
#
_cell.length_a   1.000
_cell.length_b   1.000
_cell.length_c   1.000
_cell.angle_alpha   90.00
_cell.angle_beta   90.00
_cell.angle_gamma   90.00
#
_symmetry.space_group_name_H-M   'P 1'
#
loop_
_entity.id
_entity.type
_entity.pdbx_description
1 polymer ?
#
loop_
_entity_poly.entity_id
_entity_poly.type
_entity_poly.pdbx_seq_one_letter_code
_entity_poly.pdbx_strand_id
1 'polypeptide(L)'
;MSKLIHTVLGSRAGYGLTVLRIFVGIICAAHGSQKLFGWFGGGGLAGTAQWMESIGLAPGMLMAVLAGGTEFLGGLALIIGLLARPAALGLSFTLLVAIFSVHISNGLFMANNGYEFALALLGGTVAVLIEGAGKLSIDRALAD
;
A
#
# COMPACT_ATOMS: atom_id res chain seq x y z
N MET A 1 27.60 -7.74 4.29
CA MET A 1 26.14 -7.73 4.52
C MET A 1 25.59 -9.11 4.17
N SER A 2 24.59 -9.61 4.93
CA SER A 2 24.04 -10.93 4.66
C SER A 2 23.30 -10.97 3.31
N LYS A 3 23.29 -12.15 2.67
CA LYS A 3 22.59 -12.35 1.41
C LYS A 3 21.10 -11.99 1.50
N LEU A 4 20.50 -12.26 2.65
CA LEU A 4 19.09 -11.92 2.91
C LEU A 4 18.88 -10.40 2.90
N ILE A 5 19.72 -9.65 3.58
CA ILE A 5 19.62 -8.18 3.62
C ILE A 5 19.76 -7.61 2.21
N HIS A 6 20.71 -8.11 1.44
CA HIS A 6 20.90 -7.66 0.06
C HIS A 6 19.70 -7.97 -0.83
N THR A 7 19.06 -9.12 -0.64
CA THR A 7 17.85 -9.49 -1.37
C THR A 7 16.67 -8.57 -1.04
N VAL A 8 16.52 -8.22 0.24
CA VAL A 8 15.38 -7.40 0.69
C VAL A 8 15.59 -5.93 0.35
N LEU A 9 16.78 -5.38 0.59
CA LEU A 9 17.03 -3.95 0.46
C LEU A 9 17.66 -3.55 -0.87
N GLY A 10 18.35 -4.46 -1.55
CA GLY A 10 19.05 -4.16 -2.79
C GLY A 10 18.12 -3.79 -3.94
N SER A 11 18.53 -2.84 -4.77
CA SER A 11 17.78 -2.45 -5.96
C SER A 11 18.73 -1.95 -7.04
N ARG A 12 18.48 -2.39 -8.28
CA ARG A 12 19.16 -1.88 -9.47
C ARG A 12 18.33 -0.84 -10.22
N ALA A 13 17.10 -0.59 -9.77
CA ALA A 13 16.20 0.38 -10.39
C ALA A 13 16.73 1.80 -10.22
N GLY A 14 16.37 2.66 -11.16
CA GLY A 14 16.75 4.06 -11.17
C GLY A 14 15.70 5.00 -10.57
N TYR A 15 15.76 6.26 -11.00
CA TYR A 15 14.86 7.32 -10.50
C TYR A 15 13.39 7.12 -10.90
N GLY A 16 13.08 6.38 -11.96
CA GLY A 16 11.71 6.07 -12.33
C GLY A 16 10.97 5.35 -11.20
N LEU A 17 11.61 4.38 -10.58
CA LEU A 17 11.08 3.69 -9.39
C LEU A 17 10.94 4.63 -8.19
N THR A 18 11.86 5.55 -8.03
CA THR A 18 11.79 6.59 -6.97
C THR A 18 10.50 7.39 -7.09
N VAL A 19 10.21 7.90 -8.28
CA VAL A 19 8.99 8.68 -8.55
C VAL A 19 7.74 7.81 -8.30
N LEU A 20 7.71 6.61 -8.87
CA LEU A 20 6.58 5.71 -8.74
C LEU A 20 6.26 5.39 -7.26
N ARG A 21 7.27 4.98 -6.48
CA ARG A 21 7.04 4.61 -5.09
C ARG A 21 6.62 5.79 -4.21
N ILE A 22 7.14 6.99 -4.47
CA ILE A 22 6.76 8.19 -3.71
C ILE A 22 5.29 8.51 -3.97
N PHE A 23 4.85 8.52 -5.22
CA PHE A 23 3.45 8.81 -5.56
C PHE A 23 2.50 7.78 -5.00
N VAL A 24 2.80 6.50 -5.19
CA VAL A 24 2.00 5.40 -4.63
C VAL A 24 1.98 5.45 -3.11
N GLY A 25 3.13 5.74 -2.50
CA GLY A 25 3.27 5.85 -1.04
C GLY A 25 2.42 6.99 -0.46
N ILE A 26 2.40 8.16 -1.10
CA ILE A 26 1.56 9.28 -0.67
C ILE A 26 0.08 8.89 -0.69
N ILE A 27 -0.37 8.27 -1.77
CA ILE A 27 -1.76 7.85 -1.91
C ILE A 27 -2.12 6.82 -0.84
N CYS A 28 -1.30 5.79 -0.66
CA CYS A 28 -1.54 4.75 0.33
C CYS A 28 -1.54 5.31 1.76
N ALA A 29 -0.58 6.17 2.09
CA ALA A 29 -0.52 6.79 3.42
C ALA A 29 -1.76 7.65 3.69
N ALA A 30 -2.22 8.40 2.70
CA ALA A 30 -3.44 9.20 2.82
C ALA A 30 -4.67 8.32 3.08
N HIS A 31 -4.83 7.23 2.31
CA HIS A 31 -5.93 6.27 2.53
C HIS A 31 -5.84 5.58 3.90
N GLY A 32 -4.64 5.22 4.34
CA GLY A 32 -4.43 4.65 5.67
C GLY A 32 -4.78 5.63 6.78
N SER A 33 -4.43 6.90 6.63
CA SER A 33 -4.77 7.95 7.60
C SER A 33 -6.27 8.19 7.70
N GLN A 34 -7.01 8.05 6.61
CA GLN A 34 -8.48 8.09 6.61
C GLN A 34 -9.06 6.97 7.48
N LYS A 35 -8.52 5.77 7.36
CA LYS A 35 -8.98 4.60 8.10
C LYS A 35 -8.61 4.64 9.57
N LEU A 36 -7.40 5.08 9.90
CA LEU A 36 -6.90 5.08 11.29
C LEU A 36 -7.33 6.30 12.08
N PHE A 37 -7.25 7.48 11.49
CA PHE A 37 -7.36 8.76 12.20
C PHE A 37 -8.57 9.59 11.77
N GLY A 38 -9.26 9.21 10.72
CA GLY A 38 -10.37 9.99 10.17
C GLY A 38 -9.94 11.26 9.42
N TRP A 39 -8.65 11.38 9.05
CA TRP A 39 -8.16 12.52 8.30
C TRP A 39 -8.76 12.55 6.89
N PHE A 40 -8.71 13.70 6.25
CA PHE A 40 -9.20 13.88 4.87
C PHE A 40 -10.66 13.41 4.66
N GLY A 41 -11.50 13.58 5.67
CA GLY A 41 -12.90 13.15 5.58
C GLY A 41 -13.12 11.65 5.75
N GLY A 42 -12.12 10.91 6.24
CA GLY A 42 -12.23 9.48 6.49
C GLY A 42 -13.05 9.13 7.73
N GLY A 43 -13.39 7.86 7.86
CA GLY A 43 -14.23 7.35 8.96
C GLY A 43 -13.50 7.09 10.27
N GLY A 44 -12.16 7.10 10.29
CA GLY A 44 -11.38 6.65 11.43
C GLY A 44 -11.56 5.15 11.68
N LEU A 45 -10.99 4.64 12.78
CA LEU A 45 -11.06 3.20 13.10
C LEU A 45 -12.49 2.74 13.31
N ALA A 46 -13.29 3.47 14.07
CA ALA A 46 -14.67 3.08 14.38
C ALA A 46 -15.54 3.00 13.11
N GLY A 47 -15.50 4.04 12.29
CA GLY A 47 -16.28 4.08 11.05
C GLY A 47 -15.79 3.05 10.03
N THR A 48 -14.49 2.86 9.90
CA THR A 48 -13.90 1.86 9.01
C THR A 48 -14.26 0.45 9.47
N ALA A 49 -14.16 0.16 10.77
CA ALA A 49 -14.53 -1.14 11.33
C ALA A 49 -16.01 -1.48 11.08
N GLN A 50 -16.89 -0.53 11.29
CA GLN A 50 -18.31 -0.70 11.04
C GLN A 50 -18.59 -0.99 9.56
N TRP A 51 -17.97 -0.24 8.67
CA TRP A 51 -18.11 -0.46 7.24
C TRP A 51 -17.58 -1.83 6.81
N MET A 52 -16.42 -2.24 7.32
CA MET A 52 -15.83 -3.54 6.99
C MET A 52 -16.72 -4.71 7.43
N GLU A 53 -17.31 -4.63 8.63
CA GLU A 53 -18.28 -5.64 9.05
C GLU A 53 -19.50 -5.70 8.14
N SER A 54 -19.97 -4.54 7.66
CA SER A 54 -21.12 -4.48 6.76
C SER A 54 -20.87 -5.18 5.41
N ILE A 55 -19.63 -5.32 5.00
CA ILE A 55 -19.25 -6.01 3.75
C ILE A 55 -18.70 -7.41 3.97
N GLY A 56 -18.80 -7.94 5.19
CA GLY A 56 -18.38 -9.29 5.51
C GLY A 56 -16.91 -9.46 5.90
N LEU A 57 -16.17 -8.37 6.08
CA LEU A 57 -14.78 -8.39 6.58
C LEU A 57 -14.82 -8.23 8.11
N ALA A 58 -14.98 -9.34 8.81
CA ALA A 58 -15.08 -9.39 10.27
C ALA A 58 -13.90 -10.18 10.89
N PRO A 59 -13.44 -9.84 12.09
CA PRO A 59 -13.89 -8.73 12.93
C PRO A 59 -13.50 -7.37 12.33
N GLY A 60 -14.45 -6.45 12.26
CA GLY A 60 -14.24 -5.16 11.58
C GLY A 60 -13.10 -4.34 12.14
N MET A 61 -12.95 -4.29 13.47
CA MET A 61 -11.85 -3.54 14.11
C MET A 61 -10.48 -4.13 13.74
N LEU A 62 -10.34 -5.46 13.74
CA LEU A 62 -9.09 -6.10 13.32
C LEU A 62 -8.77 -5.80 11.87
N MET A 63 -9.76 -5.91 10.99
CA MET A 63 -9.59 -5.62 9.56
C MET A 63 -9.25 -4.15 9.32
N ALA A 64 -9.88 -3.23 10.05
CA ALA A 64 -9.60 -1.80 9.94
C ALA A 64 -8.17 -1.46 10.38
N VAL A 65 -7.69 -2.05 11.48
CA VAL A 65 -6.32 -1.86 11.96
C VAL A 65 -5.31 -2.45 10.96
N LEU A 66 -5.55 -3.64 10.46
CA LEU A 66 -4.65 -4.29 9.50
C LEU A 66 -4.58 -3.51 8.18
N ALA A 67 -5.72 -3.14 7.61
CA ALA A 67 -5.76 -2.40 6.36
C ALA A 67 -5.22 -0.97 6.53
N GLY A 68 -5.71 -0.24 7.50
CA GLY A 68 -5.27 1.14 7.77
C GLY A 68 -3.80 1.20 8.17
N GLY A 69 -3.37 0.29 9.04
CA GLY A 69 -1.97 0.21 9.47
C GLY A 69 -1.03 -0.13 8.32
N THR A 70 -1.37 -1.10 7.50
CA THR A 70 -0.58 -1.48 6.33
C THR A 70 -0.51 -0.33 5.32
N GLU A 71 -1.63 0.31 5.03
CA GLU A 71 -1.67 1.44 4.09
C GLU A 71 -0.88 2.64 4.61
N PHE A 72 -1.04 3.00 5.88
CA PHE A 72 -0.36 4.15 6.46
C PHE A 72 1.14 3.91 6.60
N LEU A 73 1.54 2.86 7.31
CA LEU A 73 2.95 2.55 7.53
C LEU A 73 3.64 2.10 6.24
N GLY A 74 2.98 1.29 5.44
CA GLY A 74 3.50 0.87 4.14
C GLY A 74 3.66 2.05 3.17
N GLY A 75 2.70 2.96 3.16
CA GLY A 75 2.78 4.19 2.37
C GLY A 75 3.95 5.07 2.79
N LEU A 76 4.15 5.30 4.10
CA LEU A 76 5.30 6.04 4.61
C LEU A 76 6.61 5.35 4.26
N ALA A 77 6.66 4.02 4.40
CA ALA A 77 7.84 3.23 4.04
C ALA A 77 8.20 3.40 2.56
N LEU A 78 7.23 3.41 1.66
CA LEU A 78 7.45 3.67 0.23
C LEU A 78 7.96 5.09 -0.02
N ILE A 79 7.43 6.09 0.67
CA ILE A 79 7.85 7.49 0.49
C ILE A 79 9.35 7.64 0.76
N ILE A 80 9.82 7.11 1.90
CA ILE A 80 11.24 7.22 2.29
C ILE A 80 12.10 6.10 1.70
N GLY A 81 11.50 5.08 1.14
CA GLY A 81 12.22 3.94 0.57
C GLY A 81 12.87 3.05 1.62
N LEU A 82 12.22 2.87 2.76
CA LEU A 82 12.68 1.96 3.82
C LEU A 82 11.83 0.70 3.83
N LEU A 83 12.48 -0.48 3.77
CA LEU A 83 11.79 -1.77 3.68
C LEU A 83 10.73 -1.77 2.56
N ALA A 84 11.10 -1.25 1.39
CA ALA A 84 10.18 -1.01 0.29
C ALA A 84 9.53 -2.31 -0.21
N ARG A 85 10.29 -3.41 -0.34
CA ARG A 85 9.74 -4.70 -0.77
C ARG A 85 8.73 -5.28 0.23
N PRO A 86 9.04 -5.41 1.53
CA PRO A 86 8.04 -5.86 2.51
C PRO A 86 6.80 -4.96 2.56
N ALA A 87 6.98 -3.65 2.52
CA ALA A 87 5.88 -2.70 2.47
C ALA A 87 5.01 -2.90 1.22
N ALA A 88 5.66 -3.03 0.06
CA ALA A 88 4.97 -3.27 -1.21
C ALA A 88 4.21 -4.61 -1.21
N LEU A 89 4.76 -5.65 -0.58
CA LEU A 89 4.07 -6.93 -0.43
C LEU A 89 2.79 -6.79 0.39
N GLY A 90 2.86 -6.14 1.55
CA GLY A 90 1.68 -5.89 2.38
C GLY A 90 0.64 -5.03 1.68
N LEU A 91 1.07 -3.97 1.01
CA LEU A 91 0.19 -3.10 0.23
C LEU A 91 -0.47 -3.85 -0.94
N SER A 92 0.28 -4.68 -1.64
CA SER A 92 -0.25 -5.49 -2.75
C SER A 92 -1.34 -6.43 -2.25
N PHE A 93 -1.13 -7.09 -1.11
CA PHE A 93 -2.14 -7.95 -0.50
C PHE A 93 -3.40 -7.16 -0.13
N THR A 94 -3.24 -6.00 0.51
CA THR A 94 -4.36 -5.13 0.90
C THR A 94 -5.16 -4.68 -0.33
N LEU A 95 -4.47 -4.31 -1.41
CA LEU A 95 -5.12 -3.91 -2.66
C LEU A 95 -5.88 -5.07 -3.32
N LEU A 96 -5.33 -6.29 -3.29
CA LEU A 96 -6.04 -7.48 -3.78
C LEU A 96 -7.32 -7.73 -2.98
N VAL A 97 -7.26 -7.63 -1.66
CA VAL A 97 -8.45 -7.77 -0.81
C VAL A 97 -9.50 -6.70 -1.17
N ALA A 98 -9.07 -5.45 -1.35
CA ALA A 98 -9.97 -4.36 -1.74
C ALA A 98 -10.62 -4.62 -3.10
N ILE A 99 -9.86 -5.09 -4.08
CA ILE A 99 -10.37 -5.40 -5.42
C ILE A 99 -11.45 -6.48 -5.32
N PHE A 100 -11.15 -7.61 -4.68
CA PHE A 100 -12.06 -8.76 -4.66
C PHE A 100 -13.22 -8.61 -3.69
N SER A 101 -13.05 -7.85 -2.59
CA SER A 101 -14.10 -7.68 -1.58
C SER A 101 -15.03 -6.52 -1.86
N VAL A 102 -14.58 -5.49 -2.59
CA VAL A 102 -15.34 -4.24 -2.76
C VAL A 102 -15.63 -3.93 -4.22
N HIS A 103 -14.62 -4.01 -5.08
CA HIS A 103 -14.67 -3.37 -6.39
C HIS A 103 -14.95 -4.30 -7.56
N ILE A 104 -14.60 -5.59 -7.46
CA ILE A 104 -14.63 -6.51 -8.61
C ILE A 104 -16.02 -6.63 -9.26
N SER A 105 -17.07 -6.64 -8.44
CA SER A 105 -18.44 -6.74 -8.93
C SER A 105 -18.95 -5.47 -9.63
N ASN A 106 -18.24 -4.35 -9.46
CA ASN A 106 -18.61 -3.06 -10.02
C ASN A 106 -17.96 -2.78 -11.39
N GLY A 107 -17.17 -3.73 -11.90
CA GLY A 107 -16.43 -3.58 -13.15
C GLY A 107 -15.19 -2.71 -13.01
N LEU A 108 -14.66 -2.26 -14.13
CA LEU A 108 -13.38 -1.57 -14.20
C LEU A 108 -13.45 -0.11 -13.71
N PHE A 109 -14.46 0.64 -14.11
CA PHE A 109 -14.43 2.11 -14.06
C PHE A 109 -14.82 2.67 -12.70
N MET A 110 -14.05 3.69 -12.24
CA MET A 110 -14.28 4.38 -10.97
C MET A 110 -15.63 5.09 -10.91
N ALA A 111 -16.21 5.47 -12.04
CA ALA A 111 -17.56 6.05 -12.08
C ALA A 111 -18.60 5.12 -11.44
N ASN A 112 -18.37 3.80 -11.49
CA ASN A 112 -19.21 2.77 -10.89
C ASN A 112 -18.59 2.16 -9.64
N ASN A 113 -17.63 2.85 -9.01
CA ASN A 113 -16.84 2.31 -7.90
C ASN A 113 -16.10 1.02 -8.27
N GLY A 114 -15.60 0.96 -9.50
CA GLY A 114 -14.86 -0.16 -10.04
C GLY A 114 -13.42 -0.26 -9.53
N TYR A 115 -12.70 -1.24 -10.04
CA TYR A 115 -11.38 -1.61 -9.52
C TYR A 115 -10.21 -0.91 -10.21
N GLU A 116 -10.41 0.01 -11.17
CA GLU A 116 -9.29 0.56 -11.96
C GLU A 116 -8.24 1.27 -11.11
N PHE A 117 -8.65 2.05 -10.11
CA PHE A 117 -7.72 2.77 -9.25
C PHE A 117 -6.89 1.83 -8.40
N ALA A 118 -7.53 0.86 -7.76
CA ALA A 118 -6.83 -0.16 -6.98
C ALA A 118 -5.91 -1.01 -7.85
N LEU A 119 -6.31 -1.31 -9.08
CA LEU A 119 -5.48 -2.06 -10.03
C LEU A 119 -4.23 -1.27 -10.43
N ALA A 120 -4.37 0.04 -10.69
CA ALA A 120 -3.24 0.90 -11.01
C ALA A 120 -2.23 0.97 -9.84
N LEU A 121 -2.73 1.13 -8.61
CA LEU A 121 -1.89 1.09 -7.41
C LEU A 121 -1.22 -0.27 -7.24
N LEU A 122 -1.93 -1.35 -7.48
CA LEU A 122 -1.38 -2.72 -7.40
C LEU A 122 -0.23 -2.89 -8.41
N GLY A 123 -0.39 -2.41 -9.63
CA GLY A 123 0.70 -2.41 -10.61
C GLY A 123 1.94 -1.69 -10.07
N GLY A 124 1.75 -0.55 -9.42
CA GLY A 124 2.83 0.21 -8.79
C GLY A 124 3.49 -0.55 -7.64
N THR A 125 2.71 -1.13 -6.73
CA THR A 125 3.27 -1.87 -5.58
C THR A 125 3.97 -3.15 -6.02
N VAL A 126 3.45 -3.86 -7.01
CA VAL A 126 4.11 -5.05 -7.57
C VAL A 126 5.43 -4.67 -8.24
N ALA A 127 5.48 -3.55 -8.97
CA ALA A 127 6.72 -3.05 -9.56
C ALA A 127 7.78 -2.78 -8.48
N VAL A 128 7.41 -2.16 -7.37
CA VAL A 128 8.32 -1.93 -6.23
C VAL A 128 8.75 -3.25 -5.61
N LEU A 129 7.84 -4.22 -5.48
CA LEU A 129 8.16 -5.54 -4.94
C LEU A 129 9.23 -6.24 -5.79
N ILE A 130 9.13 -6.15 -7.10
CA ILE A 130 10.09 -6.78 -8.03
C ILE A 130 11.42 -6.04 -8.03
N GLU A 131 11.39 -4.73 -8.23
CA GLU A 131 12.57 -3.91 -8.48
C GLU A 131 13.24 -3.36 -7.22
N GLY A 132 12.52 -3.29 -6.10
CA GLY A 132 13.00 -2.66 -4.88
C GLY A 132 12.78 -1.14 -4.88
N ALA A 133 13.49 -0.44 -4.00
CA ALA A 133 13.24 0.97 -3.73
C ALA A 133 13.76 1.94 -4.81
N GLY A 134 14.71 1.50 -5.63
CA GLY A 134 15.35 2.38 -6.58
C GLY A 134 16.33 3.36 -5.93
N LYS A 135 16.64 4.43 -6.64
CA LYS A 135 17.56 5.48 -6.15
C LYS A 135 16.86 6.39 -5.15
N LEU A 136 17.64 7.15 -4.37
CA LEU A 136 17.16 8.07 -3.33
C LEU A 136 16.27 7.36 -2.32
N SER A 137 16.75 6.26 -1.76
CA SER A 137 16.05 5.46 -0.78
C SER A 137 16.95 5.09 0.39
N ILE A 138 16.36 4.90 1.56
CA ILE A 138 17.10 4.42 2.74
C ILE A 138 17.57 2.99 2.50
N ASP A 139 16.76 2.14 1.86
CA ASP A 139 17.14 0.77 1.52
C ASP A 139 18.45 0.73 0.71
N ARG A 140 18.55 1.58 -0.29
CA ARG A 140 19.77 1.63 -1.12
C ARG A 140 20.97 2.07 -0.31
N ALA A 141 20.81 3.10 0.51
CA ALA A 141 21.88 3.57 1.37
C ALA A 141 22.36 2.48 2.36
N LEU A 142 21.44 1.65 2.84
CA LEU A 142 21.75 0.54 3.74
C LEU A 142 22.31 -0.69 2.99
N ALA A 143 21.98 -0.86 1.71
CA ALA A 143 22.44 -1.99 0.90
C ALA A 143 23.82 -1.77 0.28
N ASP A 144 24.22 -0.54 0.04
CA ASP A 144 25.53 -0.15 -0.50
C ASP A 144 26.55 0.06 0.63
#